data_d3b90a264419a0af7b2d389043d14b35
#
_entry.id   d3b90a264419a0af7b2d389043d14b35
#
_cell.length_a   1.000
_cell.length_b   1.000
_cell.length_c   1.000
_cell.angle_alpha   90.00
_cell.angle_beta   90.00
_cell.angle_gamma   90.00
#
_symmetry.space_group_name_H-M   'P 1'
#
loop_
_entity.id
_entity.type
_entity.pdbx_description
1 polymer ?
#
loop_
_entity_poly.entity_id
_entity_poly.type
_entity_poly.pdbx_seq_one_letter_code
_entity_poly.pdbx_strand_id
1 'polypeptide(L)'
;AGAIVGGLGLAGLAAGGAALAWGSVERTMPVLRRYDVPIEGDVPEVTILQIADLHLFAGQEFLLRFLSDVAASERFDMVVATGDNFGSVDALDMVMDAYRPFLSYPGAFVLGSNDYYSPIPKRWSRYLSRSKPHPARVVPDLPYLPMVRRMRQAGWVDLSNASGTIHLPAGTVSLLGTDDAHIHRDRVGAPASSWAEPGVLRLGVTHAPYTRVVSALTSAGSDLILAGHTHGGQIG
;
A
#
# COMPACT_ATOMS: atom_id res chain seq x y z
N ALA A 1 -47.76 -21.92 -3.07
CA ALA A 1 -46.32 -22.00 -3.40
C ALA A 1 -45.80 -20.68 -3.99
N GLY A 2 -46.54 -19.95 -4.86
CA GLY A 2 -46.09 -18.73 -5.51
C GLY A 2 -45.82 -17.53 -4.55
N ALA A 3 -46.60 -17.37 -3.49
CA ALA A 3 -46.43 -16.25 -2.54
C ALA A 3 -45.17 -16.41 -1.65
N ILE A 4 -44.77 -17.65 -1.34
CA ILE A 4 -43.57 -17.94 -0.55
C ILE A 4 -42.31 -17.66 -1.37
N VAL A 5 -42.31 -18.03 -2.63
CA VAL A 5 -41.16 -17.77 -3.57
C VAL A 5 -41.00 -16.27 -3.84
N GLY A 6 -42.12 -15.56 -3.98
CA GLY A 6 -42.08 -14.09 -4.13
C GLY A 6 -41.57 -13.39 -2.88
N GLY A 7 -41.94 -13.84 -1.68
CA GLY A 7 -41.47 -13.26 -0.41
C GLY A 7 -39.98 -13.50 -0.17
N LEU A 8 -39.43 -14.67 -0.48
CA LEU A 8 -38.01 -14.99 -0.38
C LEU A 8 -37.19 -14.15 -1.38
N GLY A 9 -37.70 -13.93 -2.60
CA GLY A 9 -37.07 -13.08 -3.60
C GLY A 9 -36.95 -11.62 -3.17
N LEU A 10 -38.03 -11.04 -2.62
CA LEU A 10 -38.04 -9.67 -2.11
C LEU A 10 -37.14 -9.49 -0.88
N ALA A 11 -37.14 -10.47 0.03
CA ALA A 11 -36.25 -10.42 1.20
C ALA A 11 -34.76 -10.50 0.78
N GLY A 12 -34.43 -11.33 -0.21
CA GLY A 12 -33.07 -11.41 -0.76
C GLY A 12 -32.63 -10.12 -1.45
N LEU A 13 -33.51 -9.47 -2.22
CA LEU A 13 -33.22 -8.18 -2.86
C LEU A 13 -33.04 -7.06 -1.83
N ALA A 14 -33.87 -7.04 -0.77
CA ALA A 14 -33.76 -6.05 0.31
C ALA A 14 -32.46 -6.22 1.11
N ALA A 15 -32.09 -7.48 1.44
CA ALA A 15 -30.83 -7.78 2.13
C ALA A 15 -29.60 -7.42 1.27
N GLY A 16 -29.64 -7.75 -0.03
CA GLY A 16 -28.59 -7.37 -0.99
C GLY A 16 -28.44 -5.86 -1.14
N GLY A 17 -29.57 -5.15 -1.24
CA GLY A 17 -29.60 -3.68 -1.29
C GLY A 17 -29.05 -3.04 -0.02
N ALA A 18 -29.42 -3.56 1.14
CA ALA A 18 -28.90 -3.09 2.43
C ALA A 18 -27.40 -3.33 2.57
N ALA A 19 -26.90 -4.50 2.15
CA ALA A 19 -25.48 -4.81 2.16
C ALA A 19 -24.66 -3.89 1.24
N LEU A 20 -25.17 -3.61 0.04
CA LEU A 20 -24.53 -2.66 -0.89
C LEU A 20 -24.54 -1.22 -0.33
N ALA A 21 -25.64 -0.79 0.27
CA ALA A 21 -25.74 0.51 0.92
C ALA A 21 -24.75 0.63 2.10
N TRP A 22 -24.68 -0.41 2.93
CA TRP A 22 -23.72 -0.47 4.04
C TRP A 22 -22.27 -0.42 3.54
N GLY A 23 -21.88 -1.26 2.59
CA GLY A 23 -20.53 -1.24 2.00
C GLY A 23 -20.17 0.12 1.37
N SER A 24 -21.17 0.83 0.82
CA SER A 24 -20.97 2.18 0.29
C SER A 24 -20.69 3.22 1.39
N VAL A 25 -21.22 3.04 2.59
CA VAL A 25 -20.93 3.87 3.76
C VAL A 25 -19.59 3.45 4.39
N GLU A 26 -19.41 2.16 4.62
CA GLU A 26 -18.23 1.60 5.28
C GLU A 26 -16.92 1.99 4.58
N ARG A 27 -16.90 2.03 3.24
CA ARG A 27 -15.73 2.49 2.47
C ARG A 27 -15.27 3.91 2.78
N THR A 28 -16.14 4.75 3.38
CA THR A 28 -15.83 6.12 3.78
C THR A 28 -15.46 6.26 5.26
N MET A 29 -15.34 5.13 5.95
CA MET A 29 -15.02 5.05 7.39
C MET A 29 -13.66 4.35 7.58
N PRO A 30 -12.54 5.00 7.22
CA PRO A 30 -11.22 4.40 7.38
C PRO A 30 -10.91 4.17 8.87
N VAL A 31 -10.19 3.09 9.16
CA VAL A 31 -9.84 2.69 10.53
C VAL A 31 -8.34 2.41 10.60
N LEU A 32 -7.67 3.00 11.58
CA LEU A 32 -6.30 2.66 11.90
C LEU A 32 -6.25 1.28 12.58
N ARG A 33 -5.46 0.37 12.01
CA ARG A 33 -5.17 -0.95 12.60
C ARG A 33 -3.79 -0.93 13.24
N ARG A 34 -3.65 -1.56 14.41
CA ARG A 34 -2.38 -1.71 15.12
C ARG A 34 -2.07 -3.18 15.29
N TYR A 35 -0.82 -3.52 15.05
CA TYR A 35 -0.31 -4.89 15.18
C TYR A 35 1.02 -4.84 15.94
N ASP A 36 1.13 -5.63 16.98
CA ASP A 36 2.39 -5.88 17.65
C ASP A 36 3.02 -7.11 17.00
N VAL A 37 4.21 -6.93 16.42
CA VAL A 37 4.92 -7.99 15.71
C VAL A 37 6.21 -8.30 16.48
N PRO A 38 6.26 -9.42 17.21
CA PRO A 38 7.47 -9.81 17.90
C PRO A 38 8.55 -10.24 16.90
N ILE A 39 9.73 -9.63 17.00
CA ILE A 39 10.91 -9.99 16.22
C ILE A 39 11.92 -10.62 17.19
N GLU A 40 12.45 -11.78 16.81
CA GLU A 40 13.48 -12.45 17.61
C GLU A 40 14.84 -11.76 17.45
N GLY A 41 15.61 -11.69 18.53
CA GLY A 41 16.95 -11.13 18.55
C GLY A 41 17.04 -9.72 19.14
N ASP A 42 18.25 -9.17 19.11
CA ASP A 42 18.55 -7.82 19.61
C ASP A 42 18.36 -6.82 18.45
N VAL A 43 17.11 -6.41 18.25
CA VAL A 43 16.72 -5.41 17.21
C VAL A 43 16.00 -4.24 17.87
N PRO A 44 16.05 -3.03 17.28
CA PRO A 44 15.36 -1.88 17.86
C PRO A 44 13.84 -2.07 17.85
N GLU A 45 13.18 -1.65 18.92
CA GLU A 45 11.73 -1.50 18.96
C GLU A 45 11.34 -0.26 18.18
N VAL A 46 10.59 -0.43 17.08
CA VAL A 46 10.24 0.62 16.13
C VAL A 46 8.75 0.60 15.83
N THR A 47 8.10 1.74 15.99
CA THR A 47 6.72 1.92 15.54
C THR A 47 6.68 2.43 14.11
N ILE A 48 6.15 1.62 13.18
CA ILE A 48 6.08 1.94 11.76
C ILE A 48 4.63 2.24 11.36
N LEU A 49 4.38 3.42 10.79
CA LEU A 49 3.13 3.70 10.11
C LEU A 49 3.21 3.20 8.67
N GLN A 50 2.43 2.19 8.31
CA GLN A 50 2.28 1.76 6.92
C GLN A 50 1.10 2.47 6.27
N ILE A 51 1.33 3.09 5.10
CA ILE A 51 0.31 3.68 4.23
C ILE A 51 0.30 2.90 2.92
N ALA A 52 -0.84 2.32 2.56
CA ALA A 52 -0.97 1.45 1.40
C ALA A 52 -2.27 1.74 0.63
N ASP A 53 -2.22 1.58 -0.69
CA ASP A 53 -3.40 1.43 -1.56
C ASP A 53 -4.43 2.57 -1.41
N LEU A 54 -3.97 3.83 -1.37
CA LEU A 54 -4.83 5.00 -1.19
C LEU A 54 -5.78 5.22 -2.37
N HIS A 55 -5.35 4.91 -3.59
CA HIS A 55 -6.13 5.07 -4.83
C HIS A 55 -6.89 6.39 -4.90
N LEU A 56 -6.21 7.50 -4.61
CA LEU A 56 -6.82 8.81 -4.46
C LEU A 56 -7.38 9.37 -5.77
N PHE A 57 -8.59 9.88 -5.68
CA PHE A 57 -9.28 10.64 -6.72
C PHE A 57 -10.21 11.68 -6.08
N ALA A 58 -10.65 12.66 -6.84
CA ALA A 58 -11.52 13.74 -6.36
C ALA A 58 -12.76 13.21 -5.62
N GLY A 59 -13.09 13.81 -4.47
CA GLY A 59 -14.21 13.39 -3.62
C GLY A 59 -13.82 12.48 -2.44
N GLN A 60 -12.53 12.22 -2.24
CA GLN A 60 -12.02 11.40 -1.13
C GLN A 60 -11.34 12.25 -0.03
N GLU A 61 -11.75 13.50 0.16
CA GLU A 61 -11.19 14.40 1.17
C GLU A 61 -11.33 13.84 2.60
N PHE A 62 -12.23 12.87 2.82
CA PHE A 62 -12.34 12.15 4.08
C PHE A 62 -11.08 11.34 4.42
N LEU A 63 -10.36 10.79 3.40
CA LEU A 63 -9.08 10.10 3.62
C LEU A 63 -7.98 11.08 4.04
N LEU A 64 -7.94 12.28 3.44
CA LEU A 64 -6.98 13.31 3.83
C LEU A 64 -7.20 13.74 5.28
N ARG A 65 -8.46 13.94 5.68
CA ARG A 65 -8.80 14.26 7.08
C ARG A 65 -8.38 13.13 8.02
N PHE A 66 -8.72 11.88 7.69
CA PHE A 66 -8.33 10.73 8.49
C PHE A 66 -6.80 10.63 8.65
N LEU A 67 -6.03 10.79 7.57
CA LEU A 67 -4.57 10.77 7.64
C LEU A 67 -4.02 11.92 8.46
N SER A 68 -4.60 13.11 8.36
CA SER A 68 -4.24 14.25 9.21
C SER A 68 -4.52 13.99 10.69
N ASP A 69 -5.66 13.37 11.01
CA ASP A 69 -6.02 12.99 12.37
C ASP A 69 -5.06 11.93 12.93
N VAL A 70 -4.68 10.94 12.12
CA VAL A 70 -3.65 9.94 12.48
C VAL A 70 -2.33 10.63 12.79
N ALA A 71 -1.87 11.55 11.94
CA ALA A 71 -0.63 12.27 12.16
C ALA A 71 -0.65 13.12 13.44
N ALA A 72 -1.81 13.65 13.81
CA ALA A 72 -1.98 14.48 15.01
C ALA A 72 -2.10 13.66 16.30
N SER A 73 -2.70 12.46 16.24
CA SER A 73 -3.05 11.68 17.42
C SER A 73 -2.09 10.52 17.72
N GLU A 74 -1.36 10.03 16.71
CA GLU A 74 -0.51 8.85 16.85
C GLU A 74 0.98 9.20 16.97
N ARG A 75 1.73 8.25 17.49
CA ARG A 75 3.20 8.31 17.57
C ARG A 75 3.79 7.16 16.76
N PHE A 76 4.73 7.49 15.90
CA PHE A 76 5.48 6.53 15.08
C PHE A 76 6.89 7.08 14.83
N ASP A 77 7.83 6.17 14.63
CA ASP A 77 9.24 6.51 14.43
C ASP A 77 9.54 6.73 12.95
N MET A 78 8.83 6.02 12.07
CA MET A 78 8.98 6.15 10.62
C MET A 78 7.70 5.80 9.88
N VAL A 79 7.67 6.17 8.60
CA VAL A 79 6.54 5.91 7.70
C VAL A 79 7.01 5.08 6.52
N VAL A 80 6.22 4.08 6.12
CA VAL A 80 6.46 3.26 4.93
C VAL A 80 5.24 3.29 4.02
N ALA A 81 5.41 3.82 2.79
CA ALA A 81 4.38 3.80 1.77
C ALA A 81 4.59 2.60 0.84
N THR A 82 3.58 1.74 0.73
CA THR A 82 3.69 0.50 -0.06
C THR A 82 3.02 0.56 -1.43
N GLY A 83 2.76 1.78 -1.94
CA GLY A 83 2.31 2.00 -3.33
C GLY A 83 0.81 2.04 -3.54
N ASP A 84 0.41 2.12 -4.80
CA ASP A 84 -0.96 2.28 -5.30
C ASP A 84 -1.66 3.54 -4.76
N ASN A 85 -1.00 4.70 -4.96
CA ASN A 85 -1.45 5.98 -4.44
C ASN A 85 -2.51 6.64 -5.31
N PHE A 86 -2.45 6.46 -6.63
CA PHE A 86 -3.30 7.17 -7.59
C PHE A 86 -4.56 6.37 -7.97
N GLY A 87 -5.71 7.02 -7.88
CA GLY A 87 -6.98 6.56 -8.48
C GLY A 87 -7.33 7.30 -9.77
N SER A 88 -6.67 8.44 -10.05
CA SER A 88 -6.85 9.22 -11.30
C SER A 88 -5.60 10.00 -11.67
N VAL A 89 -5.52 10.45 -12.92
CA VAL A 89 -4.37 11.23 -13.44
C VAL A 89 -4.24 12.59 -12.76
N ASP A 90 -5.33 13.15 -12.28
CA ASP A 90 -5.41 14.48 -11.68
C ASP A 90 -5.14 14.46 -10.16
N ALA A 91 -4.83 13.29 -9.58
CA ALA A 91 -4.75 13.12 -8.14
C ALA A 91 -3.41 13.54 -7.51
N LEU A 92 -2.44 14.03 -8.28
CA LEU A 92 -1.10 14.32 -7.76
C LEU A 92 -1.10 15.23 -6.52
N ASP A 93 -1.83 16.33 -6.57
CA ASP A 93 -1.86 17.27 -5.44
C ASP A 93 -2.56 16.65 -4.23
N MET A 94 -3.66 15.89 -4.46
CA MET A 94 -4.35 15.16 -3.40
C MET A 94 -3.45 14.08 -2.76
N VAL A 95 -2.69 13.33 -3.56
CA VAL A 95 -1.70 12.37 -3.06
C VAL A 95 -0.64 13.07 -2.21
N MET A 96 -0.11 14.20 -2.67
CA MET A 96 0.88 14.94 -1.91
C MET A 96 0.31 15.58 -0.65
N ASP A 97 -0.95 16.00 -0.67
CA ASP A 97 -1.65 16.50 0.52
C ASP A 97 -1.87 15.39 1.55
N ALA A 98 -2.17 14.17 1.11
CA ALA A 98 -2.28 13.00 1.98
C ALA A 98 -0.96 12.67 2.70
N TYR A 99 0.17 12.81 2.01
CA TYR A 99 1.49 12.56 2.61
C TYR A 99 2.06 13.76 3.35
N ARG A 100 1.59 14.98 3.12
CA ARG A 100 2.12 16.21 3.72
C ARG A 100 2.36 16.14 5.24
N PRO A 101 1.44 15.60 6.07
CA PRO A 101 1.64 15.51 7.52
C PRO A 101 2.79 14.59 7.92
N PHE A 102 3.21 13.68 7.03
CA PHE A 102 4.19 12.64 7.31
C PHE A 102 5.58 12.92 6.75
N LEU A 103 5.71 13.86 5.80
CA LEU A 103 6.97 14.11 5.09
C LEU A 103 8.11 14.62 6.00
N SER A 104 7.82 15.07 7.22
CA SER A 104 8.84 15.43 8.22
C SER A 104 9.39 14.25 9.01
N TYR A 105 8.74 13.09 8.92
CA TYR A 105 9.22 11.85 9.54
C TYR A 105 10.20 11.14 8.62
N PRO A 106 11.15 10.35 9.18
CA PRO A 106 11.91 9.39 8.40
C PRO A 106 10.96 8.47 7.64
N GLY A 107 11.21 8.26 6.36
CA GLY A 107 10.27 7.46 5.56
C GLY A 107 10.90 6.73 4.40
N ALA A 108 10.19 5.74 3.90
CA ALA A 108 10.54 4.99 2.72
C ALA A 108 9.30 4.64 1.90
N PHE A 109 9.49 4.36 0.61
CA PHE A 109 8.37 3.99 -0.24
C PHE A 109 8.78 3.03 -1.35
N VAL A 110 7.80 2.25 -1.81
CA VAL A 110 7.81 1.53 -3.09
C VAL A 110 6.60 1.97 -3.92
N LEU A 111 6.62 1.66 -5.20
CA LEU A 111 5.53 1.97 -6.13
C LEU A 111 4.70 0.73 -6.43
N GLY A 112 3.40 0.94 -6.66
CA GLY A 112 2.49 -0.08 -7.16
C GLY A 112 2.02 0.19 -8.60
N SER A 113 1.24 -0.70 -9.17
CA SER A 113 0.76 -0.59 -10.55
C SER A 113 -0.06 0.68 -10.80
N ASN A 114 -0.85 1.12 -9.80
CA ASN A 114 -1.63 2.34 -9.84
C ASN A 114 -0.84 3.60 -9.39
N ASP A 115 0.48 3.51 -9.41
CA ASP A 115 1.36 4.68 -9.46
C ASP A 115 1.82 4.92 -10.91
N TYR A 116 1.91 3.88 -11.71
CA TYR A 116 2.32 3.96 -13.12
C TYR A 116 1.14 4.12 -14.08
N TYR A 117 0.05 3.35 -13.85
CA TYR A 117 -1.01 3.16 -14.82
C TYR A 117 -2.38 3.46 -14.24
N SER A 118 -3.16 4.30 -14.93
CA SER A 118 -4.53 4.61 -14.55
C SER A 118 -5.38 3.33 -14.42
N PRO A 119 -6.26 3.25 -13.41
CA PRO A 119 -7.21 2.15 -13.29
C PRO A 119 -8.07 2.01 -14.53
N ILE A 120 -8.19 0.79 -15.07
CA ILE A 120 -9.10 0.50 -16.18
C ILE A 120 -10.44 0.06 -15.60
N PRO A 121 -11.56 0.76 -15.92
CA PRO A 121 -12.88 0.34 -15.48
C PRO A 121 -13.17 -1.10 -15.93
N LYS A 122 -13.34 -2.00 -15.00
CA LYS A 122 -13.68 -3.40 -15.28
C LYS A 122 -15.20 -3.55 -15.27
N ARG A 123 -15.79 -4.07 -16.37
CA ARG A 123 -17.21 -4.45 -16.36
C ARG A 123 -17.39 -5.59 -15.37
N TRP A 124 -18.43 -5.55 -14.54
CA TRP A 124 -18.76 -6.59 -13.55
C TRP A 124 -18.89 -8.00 -14.18
N SER A 125 -19.36 -8.09 -15.43
CA SER A 125 -19.46 -9.35 -16.20
C SER A 125 -18.11 -10.05 -16.44
N ARG A 126 -16.99 -9.33 -16.25
CA ARG A 126 -15.64 -9.89 -16.42
C ARG A 126 -15.28 -10.90 -15.33
N TYR A 127 -15.88 -10.78 -14.16
CA TYR A 127 -15.72 -11.76 -13.07
C TYR A 127 -16.44 -13.08 -13.36
N LEU A 128 -17.36 -13.11 -14.32
CA LEU A 128 -18.12 -14.29 -14.72
C LEU A 128 -17.58 -14.96 -15.99
N SER A 129 -16.56 -14.40 -16.63
CA SER A 129 -15.99 -14.93 -17.87
C SER A 129 -14.46 -15.02 -17.77
N ARG A 130 -13.87 -16.07 -18.37
CA ARG A 130 -12.42 -16.12 -18.61
C ARG A 130 -12.03 -15.01 -19.58
N SER A 131 -11.67 -13.85 -19.06
CA SER A 131 -11.25 -12.71 -19.87
C SER A 131 -9.85 -12.91 -20.42
N LYS A 132 -9.65 -12.54 -21.69
CA LYS A 132 -8.30 -12.50 -22.28
C LYS A 132 -7.43 -11.49 -21.50
N PRO A 133 -6.13 -11.79 -21.28
CA PRO A 133 -5.22 -10.81 -20.71
C PRO A 133 -5.25 -9.51 -21.53
N HIS A 134 -5.23 -8.36 -20.85
CA HIS A 134 -4.97 -7.10 -21.54
C HIS A 134 -3.53 -7.07 -22.04
N PRO A 135 -3.26 -6.43 -23.18
CA PRO A 135 -1.88 -6.17 -23.58
C PRO A 135 -1.17 -5.40 -22.47
N ALA A 136 0.09 -5.77 -22.22
CA ALA A 136 0.90 -5.08 -21.24
C ALA A 136 0.99 -3.59 -21.58
N ARG A 137 0.72 -2.74 -20.61
CA ARG A 137 0.92 -1.29 -20.73
C ARG A 137 2.42 -1.02 -20.59
N VAL A 138 2.98 -0.29 -21.51
CA VAL A 138 4.44 -0.06 -21.56
C VAL A 138 4.77 1.38 -21.12
N VAL A 139 3.89 2.32 -21.42
CA VAL A 139 4.10 3.75 -21.11
C VAL A 139 3.23 4.14 -19.92
N PRO A 140 3.83 4.57 -18.80
CA PRO A 140 3.10 5.11 -17.67
C PRO A 140 2.32 6.35 -18.06
N ASP A 141 1.08 6.46 -17.56
CA ASP A 141 0.17 7.57 -17.80
C ASP A 141 -0.20 8.35 -16.54
N LEU A 142 0.27 7.90 -15.38
CA LEU A 142 0.10 8.59 -14.10
C LEU A 142 1.32 9.47 -13.74
N PRO A 143 1.13 10.55 -12.97
CA PRO A 143 2.19 11.49 -12.66
C PRO A 143 3.08 11.03 -11.48
N TYR A 144 3.59 9.79 -11.51
CA TYR A 144 4.40 9.22 -10.42
C TYR A 144 5.76 9.93 -10.27
N LEU A 145 6.38 10.37 -11.36
CA LEU A 145 7.70 11.02 -11.29
C LEU A 145 7.71 12.31 -10.45
N PRO A 146 6.74 13.23 -10.57
CA PRO A 146 6.62 14.35 -9.64
C PRO A 146 6.43 13.92 -8.18
N MET A 147 5.62 12.90 -7.89
CA MET A 147 5.45 12.34 -6.54
C MET A 147 6.79 11.82 -6.00
N VAL A 148 7.47 10.96 -6.73
CA VAL A 148 8.79 10.39 -6.35
C VAL A 148 9.79 11.51 -6.06
N ARG A 149 9.85 12.55 -6.91
CA ARG A 149 10.75 13.69 -6.67
C ARG A 149 10.43 14.41 -5.37
N ARG A 150 9.14 14.69 -5.08
CA ARG A 150 8.72 15.37 -3.85
C ARG A 150 9.01 14.53 -2.60
N MET A 151 8.77 13.21 -2.64
CA MET A 151 9.09 12.30 -1.54
C MET A 151 10.62 12.23 -1.29
N ARG A 152 11.42 12.08 -2.34
CA ARG A 152 12.89 12.10 -2.22
C ARG A 152 13.43 13.45 -1.70
N GLN A 153 12.85 14.56 -2.13
CA GLN A 153 13.21 15.90 -1.62
C GLN A 153 12.88 16.07 -0.13
N ALA A 154 11.87 15.39 0.37
CA ALA A 154 11.55 15.32 1.80
C ALA A 154 12.48 14.36 2.58
N GLY A 155 13.42 13.68 1.91
CA GLY A 155 14.37 12.75 2.53
C GLY A 155 13.89 11.30 2.60
N TRP A 156 12.76 10.97 1.99
CA TRP A 156 12.27 9.60 1.95
C TRP A 156 13.10 8.72 1.00
N VAL A 157 13.35 7.48 1.44
CA VAL A 157 14.10 6.49 0.68
C VAL A 157 13.21 5.83 -0.36
N ASP A 158 13.58 5.95 -1.64
CA ASP A 158 12.92 5.20 -2.72
C ASP A 158 13.50 3.79 -2.78
N LEU A 159 12.66 2.82 -2.47
CA LEU A 159 13.00 1.40 -2.43
C LEU A 159 12.55 0.63 -3.69
N SER A 160 12.18 1.30 -4.76
CA SER A 160 11.81 0.64 -6.02
C SER A 160 13.02 -0.07 -6.64
N ASN A 161 13.18 -1.36 -6.36
CA ASN A 161 14.35 -2.20 -6.66
C ASN A 161 15.66 -1.67 -6.04
N ALA A 162 15.57 -1.14 -4.83
CA ALA A 162 16.69 -0.49 -4.15
C ALA A 162 16.74 -0.87 -2.67
N SER A 163 17.84 -0.54 -2.03
CA SER A 163 18.06 -0.68 -0.60
C SER A 163 18.45 0.66 0.03
N GLY A 164 18.31 0.77 1.32
CA GLY A 164 18.67 1.97 2.05
C GLY A 164 18.76 1.73 3.56
N THR A 165 19.08 2.79 4.29
CA THR A 165 19.22 2.76 5.75
C THR A 165 18.54 3.99 6.33
N ILE A 166 17.78 3.79 7.40
CA ILE A 166 17.21 4.86 8.21
C ILE A 166 17.76 4.73 9.63
N HIS A 167 18.34 5.82 10.13
CA HIS A 167 18.80 5.89 11.51
C HIS A 167 17.73 6.59 12.35
N LEU A 168 17.20 5.88 13.35
CA LEU A 168 16.20 6.37 14.28
C LEU A 168 16.81 6.51 15.68
N PRO A 169 16.19 7.29 16.57
CA PRO A 169 16.63 7.34 17.98
C PRO A 169 16.63 5.95 18.66
N ALA A 170 15.72 5.07 18.28
CA ALA A 170 15.61 3.71 18.79
C ALA A 170 16.68 2.77 18.23
N GLY A 171 17.28 3.07 17.07
CA GLY A 171 18.27 2.23 16.39
C GLY A 171 18.20 2.32 14.89
N THR A 172 18.91 1.44 14.22
CA THR A 172 19.00 1.44 12.75
C THR A 172 18.00 0.48 12.12
N VAL A 173 17.31 0.95 11.08
CA VAL A 173 16.47 0.13 10.19
C VAL A 173 17.16 0.05 8.83
N SER A 174 17.51 -1.15 8.40
CA SER A 174 18.02 -1.41 7.06
C SER A 174 16.88 -1.89 6.18
N LEU A 175 16.80 -1.36 4.96
CA LEU A 175 15.65 -1.48 4.09
C LEU A 175 16.06 -2.15 2.77
N LEU A 176 15.24 -3.10 2.31
CA LEU A 176 15.38 -3.73 1.00
C LEU A 176 14.01 -3.77 0.31
N GLY A 177 13.88 -3.09 -0.83
CA GLY A 177 12.60 -3.02 -1.52
C GLY A 177 12.62 -3.53 -2.95
N THR A 178 11.41 -3.78 -3.47
CA THR A 178 11.18 -4.11 -4.87
C THR A 178 10.19 -3.16 -5.50
N ASP A 179 10.32 -2.93 -6.79
CA ASP A 179 9.26 -2.36 -7.61
C ASP A 179 8.11 -3.38 -7.75
N ASP A 180 7.00 -3.01 -8.37
CA ASP A 180 5.78 -3.80 -8.34
C ASP A 180 5.87 -5.13 -9.11
N ALA A 181 5.61 -6.20 -8.37
CA ALA A 181 5.56 -7.56 -8.87
C ALA A 181 4.34 -7.87 -9.75
N HIS A 182 3.24 -7.11 -9.59
CA HIS A 182 2.01 -7.30 -10.35
C HIS A 182 2.19 -6.96 -11.84
N ILE A 183 3.06 -6.01 -12.12
CA ILE A 183 3.41 -5.59 -13.49
C ILE A 183 4.81 -6.05 -13.92
N HIS A 184 5.39 -7.03 -13.22
CA HIS A 184 6.69 -7.66 -13.53
C HIS A 184 7.87 -6.67 -13.54
N ARG A 185 7.85 -5.65 -12.69
CA ARG A 185 8.95 -4.70 -12.54
C ARG A 185 9.89 -5.03 -11.38
N ASP A 186 9.49 -6.00 -10.54
CA ASP A 186 10.21 -6.40 -9.33
C ASP A 186 11.59 -6.98 -9.62
N ARG A 187 12.58 -6.50 -8.88
CA ARG A 187 13.92 -7.06 -8.78
C ARG A 187 14.38 -6.94 -7.33
N VAL A 188 14.86 -8.03 -6.77
CA VAL A 188 15.50 -8.00 -5.46
C VAL A 188 16.98 -7.72 -5.69
N GLY A 189 17.42 -6.52 -5.32
CA GLY A 189 18.80 -6.08 -5.41
C GLY A 189 19.66 -6.56 -4.25
N ALA A 190 20.89 -6.08 -4.19
CA ALA A 190 21.74 -6.28 -3.03
C ALA A 190 21.25 -5.41 -1.85
N PRO A 191 21.23 -5.95 -0.63
CA PRO A 191 20.97 -5.16 0.56
C PRO A 191 22.02 -4.05 0.77
N ALA A 192 21.68 -3.03 1.54
CA ALA A 192 22.62 -2.02 2.01
C ALA A 192 23.66 -2.64 2.96
N SER A 193 24.83 -1.99 3.13
CA SER A 193 25.89 -2.48 4.02
C SER A 193 25.41 -2.70 5.46
N SER A 194 24.54 -1.81 5.96
CA SER A 194 23.92 -1.92 7.28
C SER A 194 23.12 -3.20 7.51
N TRP A 195 22.71 -3.89 6.44
CA TRP A 195 21.95 -5.14 6.55
C TRP A 195 22.70 -6.26 7.27
N ALA A 196 24.03 -6.26 7.17
CA ALA A 196 24.89 -7.25 7.81
C ALA A 196 25.29 -6.87 9.24
N GLU A 197 24.95 -5.66 9.70
CA GLU A 197 25.33 -5.18 11.01
C GLU A 197 24.46 -5.85 12.11
N PRO A 198 25.01 -6.12 13.30
CA PRO A 198 24.23 -6.59 14.43
C PRO A 198 23.34 -5.47 14.98
N GLY A 199 22.23 -5.83 15.64
CA GLY A 199 21.32 -4.86 16.25
C GLY A 199 20.56 -3.99 15.27
N VAL A 200 20.36 -4.45 14.03
CA VAL A 200 19.64 -3.74 12.97
C VAL A 200 18.35 -4.46 12.62
N LEU A 201 17.25 -3.72 12.56
CA LEU A 201 15.99 -4.25 12.02
C LEU A 201 16.07 -4.31 10.49
N ARG A 202 15.89 -5.50 9.90
CA ARG A 202 15.92 -5.74 8.45
C ARG A 202 14.50 -5.76 7.90
N LEU A 203 14.12 -4.67 7.24
CA LEU A 203 12.77 -4.49 6.73
C LEU A 203 12.71 -4.70 5.21
N GLY A 204 12.01 -5.75 4.78
CA GLY A 204 11.64 -5.96 3.38
C GLY A 204 10.40 -5.12 3.03
N VAL A 205 10.38 -4.47 1.86
CA VAL A 205 9.23 -3.67 1.40
C VAL A 205 8.88 -4.03 -0.04
N THR A 206 7.63 -4.35 -0.29
CA THR A 206 7.11 -4.61 -1.64
C THR A 206 5.70 -4.09 -1.77
N HIS A 207 5.26 -3.75 -2.98
CA HIS A 207 3.83 -3.46 -3.17
C HIS A 207 3.02 -4.76 -3.14
N ALA A 208 3.21 -5.65 -4.10
CA ALA A 208 2.43 -6.86 -4.24
C ALA A 208 3.16 -8.10 -3.66
N PRO A 209 2.57 -8.80 -2.66
CA PRO A 209 3.22 -9.91 -1.95
C PRO A 209 3.18 -11.23 -2.74
N TYR A 210 3.68 -11.23 -3.96
CA TYR A 210 3.84 -12.46 -4.73
C TYR A 210 4.83 -13.40 -4.05
N THR A 211 4.52 -14.70 -4.02
CA THR A 211 5.34 -15.71 -3.34
C THR A 211 6.82 -15.63 -3.71
N ARG A 212 7.15 -15.42 -5.01
CA ARG A 212 8.54 -15.30 -5.45
C ARG A 212 9.26 -14.10 -4.81
N VAL A 213 8.57 -12.97 -4.63
CA VAL A 213 9.16 -11.76 -4.02
C VAL A 213 9.30 -11.93 -2.52
N VAL A 214 8.24 -12.39 -1.85
CA VAL A 214 8.28 -12.68 -0.41
C VAL A 214 9.38 -13.68 -0.09
N SER A 215 9.48 -14.79 -0.84
CA SER A 215 10.54 -15.78 -0.66
C SER A 215 11.93 -15.20 -0.88
N ALA A 216 12.11 -14.32 -1.86
CA ALA A 216 13.40 -13.70 -2.14
C ALA A 216 13.81 -12.71 -1.02
N LEU A 217 12.88 -11.87 -0.53
CA LEU A 217 13.13 -10.98 0.61
C LEU A 217 13.41 -11.75 1.91
N THR A 218 12.67 -12.84 2.15
CA THR A 218 12.91 -13.74 3.29
C THR A 218 14.30 -14.39 3.18
N SER A 219 14.67 -14.88 1.99
CA SER A 219 15.99 -15.50 1.75
C SER A 219 17.13 -14.49 1.87
N ALA A 220 16.87 -13.20 1.62
CA ALA A 220 17.82 -12.13 1.88
C ALA A 220 17.99 -11.85 3.39
N GLY A 221 17.16 -12.41 4.25
CA GLY A 221 17.24 -12.26 5.71
C GLY A 221 16.39 -11.12 6.27
N SER A 222 15.28 -10.75 5.62
CA SER A 222 14.33 -9.79 6.20
C SER A 222 13.72 -10.34 7.50
N ASP A 223 13.73 -9.53 8.55
CA ASP A 223 13.08 -9.84 9.83
C ASP A 223 11.56 -9.60 9.75
N LEU A 224 11.15 -8.60 8.96
CA LEU A 224 9.76 -8.25 8.68
C LEU A 224 9.61 -7.84 7.21
N ILE A 225 8.47 -8.16 6.60
CA ILE A 225 8.13 -7.71 5.25
C ILE A 225 6.80 -6.94 5.29
N LEU A 226 6.81 -5.70 4.80
CA LEU A 226 5.62 -4.88 4.60
C LEU A 226 5.17 -4.95 3.15
N ALA A 227 3.86 -5.17 2.94
CA ALA A 227 3.27 -5.24 1.61
C ALA A 227 1.87 -4.58 1.58
N GLY A 228 1.50 -4.08 0.41
CA GLY A 228 0.17 -3.58 0.07
C GLY A 228 -0.62 -4.53 -0.85
N HIS A 229 -1.33 -3.97 -1.84
CA HIS A 229 -2.02 -4.66 -2.95
C HIS A 229 -3.24 -5.51 -2.57
N THR A 230 -3.21 -6.21 -1.44
CA THR A 230 -4.26 -7.17 -1.06
C THR A 230 -5.46 -6.52 -0.38
N HIS A 231 -5.39 -5.24 -0.06
CA HIS A 231 -6.42 -4.47 0.67
C HIS A 231 -6.95 -5.20 1.92
N GLY A 232 -6.06 -5.89 2.63
CA GLY A 232 -6.44 -6.70 3.80
C GLY A 232 -7.28 -7.94 3.48
N GLY A 233 -7.23 -8.42 2.24
CA GLY A 233 -8.00 -9.59 1.77
C GLY A 233 -9.41 -9.25 1.29
N GLN A 234 -9.71 -7.99 1.01
CA GLN A 234 -10.95 -7.59 0.35
C GLN A 234 -11.03 -8.17 -1.06
N ILE A 235 -12.22 -8.59 -1.45
CA ILE A 235 -12.50 -9.01 -2.84
C ILE A 235 -12.60 -7.72 -3.67
N GLY A 236 -11.60 -7.48 -4.51
CA GLY A 236 -11.55 -6.36 -5.43
C GLY A 236 -12.23 -6.65 -6.78
#